data_5ce3988cd4d647a59638dfe5df2bfaeb
#
_entry.id   5ce3988cd4d647a59638dfe5df2bfaeb
#
_cell.length_a   1.000
_cell.length_b   1.000
_cell.length_c   1.000
_cell.angle_alpha   90.00
_cell.angle_beta   90.00
_cell.angle_gamma   90.00
#
_symmetry.space_group_name_H-M   'P 1'
#
loop_
_entity.id
_entity.type
_entity.pdbx_description
1 polymer ?
#
loop_
_entity_poly.entity_id
_entity_poly.type
_entity_poly.pdbx_seq_one_letter_code
_entity_poly.pdbx_strand_id
1 'polypeptide(L)'
;MRPVLFITGHVPASRSGAFAALSERIPIELALFGGRHQHGAPAGPPPDGVPVRYAEQREIGALVAGGDYAAVIAGTGGRVALPLAWWAARRRSTPFIFWAALWRAPRVAAHLAAAPLMRQIYRRAAAIVTYGPHVSAYVAARGAKRIYVAPQAVDNAFWSAPTGSGRGERFCALFVGRAERAKGLGVLLDAWRVSGLGAAGASLTLAGAHSVELPAVNCVGQLDPVELRNFYAAADVVVIPSIRTRRFTEPWGLVVNEAMNQRCAVIASDAVGAAAGGLVRDGHNGLIVPAAQPAALAEALRALADDRGRCAAFGQAGARDVAEYTYAAWADAFAQAVEAVCGSTSAGSVTL
;
A
#
# COMPACT_ATOMS: atom_id res chain seq x y z
N MET A 1 9.80 -8.23 -27.88
CA MET A 1 9.74 -6.86 -27.27
C MET A 1 10.93 -6.75 -26.30
N ARG A 2 11.64 -5.61 -26.25
CA ARG A 2 12.69 -5.38 -25.22
C ARG A 2 12.06 -5.39 -23.84
N PRO A 3 12.75 -5.90 -22.81
CA PRO A 3 12.18 -5.94 -21.46
C PRO A 3 12.03 -4.53 -20.87
N VAL A 4 11.14 -4.41 -19.90
CA VAL A 4 10.97 -3.23 -19.04
C VAL A 4 11.77 -3.47 -17.76
N LEU A 5 12.68 -2.56 -17.43
CA LEU A 5 13.40 -2.63 -16.16
C LEU A 5 12.55 -2.05 -15.03
N PHE A 6 12.16 -2.88 -14.06
CA PHE A 6 11.41 -2.45 -12.90
C PHE A 6 12.32 -2.37 -11.66
N ILE A 7 12.59 -1.17 -11.18
CA ILE A 7 13.53 -0.88 -10.10
C ILE A 7 12.77 -0.67 -8.80
N THR A 8 13.01 -1.53 -7.81
CA THR A 8 12.39 -1.43 -6.48
C THR A 8 13.36 -1.88 -5.38
N GLY A 9 13.07 -1.53 -4.12
CA GLY A 9 13.91 -1.95 -3.01
C GLY A 9 13.92 -3.48 -2.85
N HIS A 10 12.77 -4.09 -2.90
CA HIS A 10 12.56 -5.55 -2.79
C HIS A 10 11.12 -5.86 -3.23
N VAL A 11 10.81 -7.14 -3.37
CA VAL A 11 9.46 -7.65 -3.60
C VAL A 11 8.93 -8.22 -2.27
N PRO A 12 7.96 -7.57 -1.62
CA PRO A 12 7.30 -8.18 -0.47
C PRO A 12 6.51 -9.42 -0.91
N ALA A 13 6.36 -10.40 -0.03
CA ALA A 13 5.56 -11.62 -0.33
C ALA A 13 4.14 -11.27 -0.80
N SER A 14 3.51 -10.26 -0.19
CA SER A 14 2.19 -9.74 -0.59
C SER A 14 2.13 -9.12 -1.99
N ARG A 15 3.25 -8.98 -2.70
CA ARG A 15 3.32 -8.41 -4.06
C ARG A 15 3.90 -9.36 -5.10
N SER A 16 4.37 -10.53 -4.70
CA SER A 16 4.95 -11.49 -5.64
C SER A 16 3.95 -11.83 -6.76
N GLY A 17 2.68 -12.11 -6.42
CA GLY A 17 1.63 -12.37 -7.38
C GLY A 17 1.32 -11.18 -8.33
N ALA A 18 1.47 -9.94 -7.86
CA ALA A 18 1.28 -8.77 -8.71
C ALA A 18 2.39 -8.64 -9.78
N PHE A 19 3.63 -8.94 -9.43
CA PHE A 19 4.74 -8.97 -10.38
C PHE A 19 4.65 -10.17 -11.34
N ALA A 20 4.19 -11.33 -10.86
CA ALA A 20 3.89 -12.47 -11.72
C ALA A 20 2.83 -12.08 -12.76
N ALA A 21 1.71 -11.52 -12.33
CA ALA A 21 0.66 -11.05 -13.23
C ALA A 21 1.15 -9.99 -14.23
N LEU A 22 2.09 -9.12 -13.84
CA LEU A 22 2.68 -8.15 -14.75
C LEU A 22 3.59 -8.82 -15.79
N SER A 23 4.35 -9.83 -15.40
CA SER A 23 5.25 -10.56 -16.31
C SER A 23 4.50 -11.35 -17.41
N GLU A 24 3.25 -11.74 -17.14
CA GLU A 24 2.37 -12.35 -18.13
C GLU A 24 1.91 -11.37 -19.23
N ARG A 25 1.93 -10.05 -18.96
CA ARG A 25 1.46 -9.01 -19.86
C ARG A 25 2.58 -8.36 -20.66
N ILE A 26 3.70 -8.12 -20.00
CA ILE A 26 4.87 -7.48 -20.60
C ILE A 26 6.15 -8.13 -20.08
N PRO A 27 7.19 -8.27 -20.92
CA PRO A 27 8.47 -8.78 -20.45
C PRO A 27 9.09 -7.78 -19.48
N ILE A 28 9.33 -8.20 -18.24
CA ILE A 28 9.96 -7.40 -17.19
C ILE A 28 11.27 -8.03 -16.70
N GLU A 29 12.16 -7.19 -16.25
CA GLU A 29 13.35 -7.54 -15.46
C GLU A 29 13.31 -6.73 -14.16
N LEU A 30 13.49 -7.36 -13.00
CA LEU A 30 13.50 -6.70 -11.71
C LEU A 30 14.92 -6.32 -11.30
N ALA A 31 15.14 -5.06 -10.92
CA ALA A 31 16.36 -4.61 -10.24
C ALA A 31 16.05 -4.33 -8.77
N LEU A 32 16.61 -5.14 -7.87
CA LEU A 32 16.36 -5.08 -6.43
C LEU A 32 17.58 -4.51 -5.69
N PHE A 33 17.38 -3.38 -4.98
CA PHE A 33 18.49 -2.67 -4.31
C PHE A 33 18.39 -2.63 -2.78
N GLY A 34 17.36 -3.22 -2.17
CA GLY A 34 17.08 -3.13 -0.73
C GLY A 34 17.63 -4.28 0.10
N GLY A 35 18.38 -5.21 -0.50
CA GLY A 35 18.90 -6.39 0.18
C GLY A 35 17.81 -7.44 0.48
N ARG A 36 18.13 -8.36 1.43
CA ARG A 36 17.28 -9.51 1.76
C ARG A 36 16.24 -9.24 2.86
N HIS A 37 16.23 -8.06 3.45
CA HIS A 37 15.32 -7.72 4.56
C HIS A 37 14.65 -6.38 4.35
N GLN A 38 13.36 -6.33 4.61
CA GLN A 38 12.61 -5.07 4.69
C GLN A 38 11.94 -4.97 6.06
N HIS A 39 12.16 -3.83 6.73
CA HIS A 39 11.51 -3.54 8.00
C HIS A 39 11.62 -4.68 9.05
N GLY A 40 12.75 -5.42 9.01
CA GLY A 40 12.99 -6.54 9.91
C GLY A 40 12.35 -7.88 9.48
N ALA A 41 11.59 -7.91 8.39
CA ALA A 41 11.07 -9.14 7.81
C ALA A 41 11.88 -9.59 6.59
N PRO A 42 12.00 -10.90 6.30
CA PRO A 42 12.60 -11.39 5.07
C PRO A 42 11.85 -10.82 3.85
N ALA A 43 12.59 -10.47 2.81
CA ALA A 43 11.98 -10.24 1.51
C ALA A 43 11.34 -11.55 1.03
N GLY A 44 10.14 -11.46 0.45
CA GLY A 44 9.55 -12.62 -0.22
C GLY A 44 10.42 -13.10 -1.37
N PRO A 45 10.25 -14.36 -1.82
CA PRO A 45 10.91 -14.82 -3.04
C PRO A 45 10.44 -13.94 -4.22
N PRO A 46 11.33 -13.62 -5.15
CA PRO A 46 10.91 -12.99 -6.39
C PRO A 46 9.93 -13.93 -7.12
N PRO A 47 9.01 -13.39 -7.96
CA PRO A 47 8.09 -14.23 -8.70
C PRO A 47 8.85 -15.16 -9.63
N ASP A 48 8.39 -16.41 -9.72
CA ASP A 48 8.99 -17.42 -10.58
C ASP A 48 8.99 -16.97 -12.05
N GLY A 49 10.08 -17.28 -12.75
CA GLY A 49 10.21 -16.96 -14.18
C GLY A 49 10.51 -15.50 -14.50
N VAL A 50 10.56 -14.60 -13.51
CA VAL A 50 10.93 -13.19 -13.72
C VAL A 50 12.44 -13.00 -13.49
N PRO A 51 13.19 -12.52 -14.48
CA PRO A 51 14.63 -12.21 -14.30
C PRO A 51 14.84 -11.18 -13.20
N VAL A 52 15.76 -11.47 -12.29
CA VAL A 52 16.08 -10.60 -11.15
C VAL A 52 17.56 -10.28 -11.11
N ARG A 53 17.88 -8.99 -10.97
CA ARG A 53 19.22 -8.48 -10.65
C ARG A 53 19.24 -7.86 -9.28
N TYR A 54 20.14 -8.29 -8.45
CA TYR A 54 20.48 -7.64 -7.19
C TYR A 54 21.57 -6.61 -7.46
N ALA A 55 21.37 -5.38 -7.06
CA ALA A 55 22.31 -4.28 -7.27
C ALA A 55 22.29 -3.35 -6.05
N GLU A 56 23.40 -2.66 -5.81
CA GLU A 56 23.38 -1.55 -4.87
C GLU A 56 22.74 -0.31 -5.49
N GLN A 57 22.23 0.59 -4.66
CA GLN A 57 21.58 1.82 -5.16
C GLN A 57 22.48 2.62 -6.12
N ARG A 58 23.79 2.63 -5.87
CA ARG A 58 24.78 3.36 -6.71
C ARG A 58 25.01 2.72 -8.08
N GLU A 59 24.72 1.44 -8.24
CA GLU A 59 24.90 0.69 -9.46
C GLU A 59 23.72 0.81 -10.42
N ILE A 60 22.55 1.26 -9.93
CA ILE A 60 21.32 1.39 -10.73
C ILE A 60 21.52 2.25 -11.97
N GLY A 61 22.29 3.33 -11.88
CA GLY A 61 22.57 4.18 -13.03
C GLY A 61 23.32 3.48 -14.15
N ALA A 62 24.35 2.67 -13.78
CA ALA A 62 25.12 1.87 -14.73
C ALA A 62 24.27 0.75 -15.33
N LEU A 63 23.44 0.09 -14.52
CA LEU A 63 22.51 -0.94 -14.98
C LEU A 63 21.55 -0.39 -16.05
N VAL A 64 20.93 0.77 -15.81
CA VAL A 64 20.04 1.42 -16.78
C VAL A 64 20.79 1.83 -18.03
N ALA A 65 22.02 2.37 -17.90
CA ALA A 65 22.82 2.83 -19.02
C ALA A 65 23.38 1.69 -19.90
N GLY A 66 23.68 0.53 -19.30
CA GLY A 66 24.25 -0.63 -19.99
C GLY A 66 23.22 -1.57 -20.59
N GLY A 67 21.93 -1.45 -20.24
CA GLY A 67 20.89 -2.33 -20.73
C GLY A 67 20.13 -1.77 -21.94
N ASP A 68 19.46 -2.66 -22.67
CA ASP A 68 18.56 -2.30 -23.77
C ASP A 68 17.09 -2.52 -23.33
N TYR A 69 16.53 -1.52 -22.66
CA TYR A 69 15.19 -1.56 -22.08
C TYR A 69 14.18 -0.76 -22.91
N ALA A 70 12.96 -1.28 -23.04
CA ALA A 70 11.85 -0.57 -23.67
C ALA A 70 11.39 0.62 -22.82
N ALA A 71 11.37 0.47 -21.50
CA ALA A 71 11.08 1.50 -20.52
C ALA A 71 11.77 1.19 -19.19
N VAL A 72 11.91 2.18 -18.32
CA VAL A 72 12.40 2.05 -16.95
C VAL A 72 11.30 2.49 -15.99
N ILE A 73 10.92 1.62 -15.06
CA ILE A 73 9.99 1.92 -13.98
C ILE A 73 10.78 2.02 -12.68
N ALA A 74 10.59 3.08 -11.90
CA ALA A 74 11.21 3.18 -10.58
C ALA A 74 10.20 3.70 -9.54
N GLY A 75 10.22 3.08 -8.36
CA GLY A 75 9.38 3.46 -7.23
C GLY A 75 9.93 4.64 -6.42
N THR A 76 9.13 5.11 -5.48
CA THR A 76 9.48 6.23 -4.57
C THR A 76 10.63 5.87 -3.61
N GLY A 77 10.98 4.60 -3.46
CA GLY A 77 12.08 4.12 -2.62
C GLY A 77 13.45 4.39 -3.23
N GLY A 78 14.48 4.45 -2.37
CA GLY A 78 15.87 4.61 -2.81
C GLY A 78 16.29 6.08 -3.00
N ARG A 79 17.05 6.60 -2.04
CA ARG A 79 17.54 7.99 -2.09
C ARG A 79 18.51 8.25 -3.22
N VAL A 80 19.24 7.21 -3.65
CA VAL A 80 20.26 7.26 -4.70
C VAL A 80 19.76 6.55 -5.96
N ALA A 81 19.08 5.41 -5.82
CA ALA A 81 18.58 4.62 -6.94
C ALA A 81 17.65 5.40 -7.87
N LEU A 82 16.65 6.10 -7.30
CA LEU A 82 15.69 6.88 -8.10
C LEU A 82 16.33 8.02 -8.92
N PRO A 83 17.19 8.89 -8.34
CA PRO A 83 17.91 9.90 -9.11
C PRO A 83 18.76 9.31 -10.23
N LEU A 84 19.51 8.25 -9.95
CA LEU A 84 20.40 7.63 -10.94
C LEU A 84 19.60 6.95 -12.06
N ALA A 85 18.53 6.23 -11.74
CA ALA A 85 17.63 5.64 -12.74
C ALA A 85 17.03 6.71 -13.66
N TRP A 86 16.50 7.79 -13.08
CA TRP A 86 15.96 8.91 -13.81
C TRP A 86 16.96 9.54 -14.77
N TRP A 87 18.16 9.80 -14.30
CA TRP A 87 19.21 10.45 -15.07
C TRP A 87 19.73 9.57 -16.21
N ALA A 88 19.98 8.29 -15.92
CA ALA A 88 20.45 7.32 -16.90
C ALA A 88 19.39 7.08 -17.99
N ALA A 89 18.12 6.90 -17.63
CA ALA A 89 17.02 6.75 -18.58
C ALA A 89 16.92 7.97 -19.53
N ARG A 90 17.03 9.19 -18.98
CA ARG A 90 17.03 10.43 -19.81
C ARG A 90 18.20 10.50 -20.79
N ARG A 91 19.42 10.14 -20.36
CA ARG A 91 20.60 10.14 -21.25
C ARG A 91 20.48 9.12 -22.37
N ARG A 92 19.81 8.01 -22.10
CA ARG A 92 19.55 6.96 -23.09
C ARG A 92 18.28 7.20 -23.93
N SER A 93 17.57 8.29 -23.68
CA SER A 93 16.23 8.54 -24.27
C SER A 93 15.24 7.39 -24.04
N THR A 94 15.44 6.61 -22.98
CA THR A 94 14.55 5.52 -22.58
C THR A 94 13.37 6.11 -21.80
N PRO A 95 12.11 5.78 -22.15
CA PRO A 95 10.94 6.23 -21.40
C PRO A 95 11.06 5.89 -19.92
N PHE A 96 10.81 6.88 -19.06
CA PHE A 96 10.85 6.70 -17.61
C PHE A 96 9.45 6.80 -17.02
N ILE A 97 9.02 5.75 -16.32
CA ILE A 97 7.74 5.67 -15.62
C ILE A 97 8.03 5.75 -14.12
N PHE A 98 7.38 6.70 -13.45
CA PHE A 98 7.54 6.85 -12.01
C PHE A 98 6.39 6.18 -11.24
N TRP A 99 6.70 5.24 -10.34
CA TRP A 99 5.73 4.63 -9.47
C TRP A 99 5.61 5.42 -8.16
N ALA A 100 4.57 6.23 -8.06
CA ALA A 100 4.35 7.18 -6.97
C ALA A 100 3.43 6.61 -5.88
N ALA A 101 3.88 6.71 -4.63
CA ALA A 101 3.13 6.30 -3.45
C ALA A 101 2.79 7.47 -2.50
N LEU A 102 3.50 8.60 -2.62
CA LEU A 102 3.33 9.74 -1.74
C LEU A 102 2.14 10.61 -2.17
N TRP A 103 1.30 10.96 -1.22
CA TRP A 103 0.21 11.91 -1.38
C TRP A 103 0.31 13.10 -0.40
N ARG A 104 1.41 13.12 0.37
CA ARG A 104 1.83 14.24 1.20
C ARG A 104 3.35 14.29 1.25
N ALA A 105 3.91 15.47 1.09
CA ALA A 105 5.35 15.65 1.19
C ALA A 105 5.83 15.47 2.63
N PRO A 106 6.82 14.60 2.90
CA PRO A 106 7.48 14.55 4.20
C PRO A 106 8.17 15.89 4.52
N ARG A 107 8.02 16.36 5.75
CA ARG A 107 8.60 17.63 6.23
C ARG A 107 9.96 17.37 6.88
N VAL A 108 10.93 16.88 6.11
CA VAL A 108 12.30 16.59 6.57
C VAL A 108 13.31 17.19 5.59
N ALA A 109 14.48 17.59 6.09
CA ALA A 109 15.50 18.30 5.31
C ALA A 109 15.88 17.56 4.01
N ALA A 110 16.07 16.23 4.06
CA ALA A 110 16.39 15.42 2.90
C ALA A 110 15.31 15.48 1.80
N HIS A 111 14.04 15.60 2.18
CA HIS A 111 12.92 15.71 1.23
C HIS A 111 12.83 17.11 0.63
N LEU A 112 13.13 18.14 1.44
CA LEU A 112 13.22 19.52 0.96
C LEU A 112 14.37 19.67 -0.05
N ALA A 113 15.53 19.11 0.25
CA ALA A 113 16.68 19.10 -0.67
C ALA A 113 16.37 18.34 -1.99
N ALA A 114 15.60 17.25 -1.92
CA ALA A 114 15.20 16.48 -3.11
C ALA A 114 14.04 17.13 -3.90
N ALA A 115 13.37 18.13 -3.36
CA ALA A 115 12.15 18.71 -3.96
C ALA A 115 12.34 19.22 -5.41
N PRO A 116 13.45 19.90 -5.80
CA PRO A 116 13.67 20.33 -7.17
C PRO A 116 13.74 19.16 -8.16
N LEU A 117 14.45 18.09 -7.80
CA LEU A 117 14.55 16.89 -8.59
C LEU A 117 13.19 16.18 -8.70
N MET A 118 12.49 16.00 -7.60
CA MET A 118 11.16 15.38 -7.59
C MET A 118 10.18 16.17 -8.47
N ARG A 119 10.24 17.50 -8.43
CA ARG A 119 9.43 18.33 -9.32
C ARG A 119 9.75 18.10 -10.81
N GLN A 120 11.02 17.89 -11.15
CA GLN A 120 11.40 17.53 -12.53
C GLN A 120 10.87 16.13 -12.91
N ILE A 121 10.98 15.13 -12.01
CA ILE A 121 10.46 13.79 -12.23
C ILE A 121 8.95 13.86 -12.48
N TYR A 122 8.17 14.52 -11.61
CA TYR A 122 6.72 14.64 -11.79
C TYR A 122 6.35 15.28 -13.14
N ARG A 123 7.08 16.30 -13.58
CA ARG A 123 6.76 17.04 -14.82
C ARG A 123 7.23 16.36 -16.09
N ARG A 124 8.27 15.55 -16.04
CA ARG A 124 8.99 15.03 -17.21
C ARG A 124 9.03 13.50 -17.29
N ALA A 125 8.49 12.77 -16.32
CA ALA A 125 8.28 11.34 -16.47
C ALA A 125 7.34 11.09 -17.66
N ALA A 126 7.63 10.07 -18.45
CA ALA A 126 6.81 9.70 -19.61
C ALA A 126 5.38 9.29 -19.17
N ALA A 127 5.27 8.62 -18.01
CA ALA A 127 4.04 8.36 -17.29
C ALA A 127 4.29 8.26 -15.78
N ILE A 128 3.24 8.40 -14.99
CA ILE A 128 3.27 8.14 -13.54
C ILE A 128 2.18 7.13 -13.21
N VAL A 129 2.56 6.07 -12.52
CA VAL A 129 1.64 5.08 -11.96
C VAL A 129 1.48 5.37 -10.47
N THR A 130 0.25 5.44 -9.99
CA THR A 130 -0.09 5.88 -8.63
C THR A 130 -0.84 4.79 -7.86
N TYR A 131 -0.80 4.86 -6.53
CA TYR A 131 -1.49 3.92 -5.64
C TYR A 131 -3.02 4.10 -5.63
N GLY A 132 -3.51 5.26 -6.05
CA GLY A 132 -4.92 5.59 -6.02
C GLY A 132 -5.18 7.07 -6.33
N PRO A 133 -6.46 7.50 -6.38
CA PRO A 133 -6.85 8.86 -6.74
C PRO A 133 -6.20 9.96 -5.88
N HIS A 134 -5.96 9.71 -4.59
CA HIS A 134 -5.30 10.64 -3.66
C HIS A 134 -3.85 10.93 -4.07
N VAL A 135 -3.12 9.90 -4.55
CA VAL A 135 -1.77 10.07 -5.08
C VAL A 135 -1.82 10.74 -6.46
N SER A 136 -2.80 10.39 -7.29
CA SER A 136 -3.01 11.01 -8.60
C SER A 136 -3.22 12.52 -8.49
N ALA A 137 -4.07 12.96 -7.58
CA ALA A 137 -4.28 14.38 -7.29
C ALA A 137 -2.99 15.08 -6.83
N TYR A 138 -2.20 14.40 -5.98
CA TYR A 138 -0.94 14.94 -5.47
C TYR A 138 0.10 15.13 -6.58
N VAL A 139 0.26 14.17 -7.50
CA VAL A 139 1.24 14.27 -8.60
C VAL A 139 0.76 15.20 -9.71
N ALA A 140 -0.55 15.23 -10.01
CA ALA A 140 -1.15 16.16 -10.96
C ALA A 140 -0.92 17.62 -10.55
N ALA A 141 -1.12 17.97 -9.28
CA ALA A 141 -0.82 19.29 -8.73
C ALA A 141 0.67 19.68 -8.85
N ARG A 142 1.56 18.73 -9.17
CA ARG A 142 3.01 18.92 -9.39
C ARG A 142 3.40 18.86 -10.85
N GLY A 143 2.43 18.80 -11.75
CA GLY A 143 2.61 18.89 -13.19
C GLY A 143 2.77 17.56 -13.92
N ALA A 144 2.35 16.44 -13.29
CA ALA A 144 2.23 15.15 -13.98
C ALA A 144 1.18 15.24 -15.10
N LYS A 145 1.47 14.64 -16.26
CA LYS A 145 0.60 14.74 -17.44
C LYS A 145 -0.12 13.43 -17.77
N ARG A 146 0.56 12.29 -17.65
CA ARG A 146 0.02 10.96 -17.92
C ARG A 146 0.03 10.18 -16.62
N ILE A 147 -1.15 9.93 -16.06
CA ILE A 147 -1.32 9.30 -14.75
C ILE A 147 -2.19 8.06 -14.93
N TYR A 148 -1.72 6.94 -14.39
CA TYR A 148 -2.40 5.66 -14.33
C TYR A 148 -2.56 5.27 -12.86
N VAL A 149 -3.69 4.64 -12.51
CA VAL A 149 -3.92 4.15 -11.15
C VAL A 149 -3.74 2.64 -11.14
N ALA A 150 -2.70 2.17 -10.44
CA ALA A 150 -2.53 0.76 -10.12
C ALA A 150 -3.05 0.52 -8.69
N PRO A 151 -4.24 -0.09 -8.54
CA PRO A 151 -4.86 -0.27 -7.23
C PRO A 151 -3.98 -1.16 -6.36
N GLN A 152 -3.87 -0.81 -5.09
CA GLN A 152 -3.08 -1.62 -4.18
C GLN A 152 -3.84 -2.90 -3.84
N ALA A 153 -3.21 -4.04 -4.10
CA ALA A 153 -3.84 -5.35 -4.05
C ALA A 153 -3.10 -6.31 -3.10
N VAL A 154 -3.83 -7.29 -2.64
CA VAL A 154 -3.34 -8.49 -1.96
C VAL A 154 -3.82 -9.73 -2.73
N ASP A 155 -3.42 -10.91 -2.31
CA ASP A 155 -3.99 -12.16 -2.83
C ASP A 155 -5.43 -12.33 -2.30
N ASN A 156 -6.41 -11.88 -3.10
CA ASN A 156 -7.82 -11.94 -2.70
C ASN A 156 -8.29 -13.39 -2.49
N ALA A 157 -7.77 -14.36 -3.27
CA ALA A 157 -8.13 -15.77 -3.11
C ALA A 157 -7.64 -16.30 -1.75
N PHE A 158 -6.39 -16.01 -1.40
CA PHE A 158 -5.85 -16.36 -0.10
C PHE A 158 -6.61 -15.68 1.05
N TRP A 159 -6.78 -14.35 0.98
CA TRP A 159 -7.38 -13.59 2.08
C TRP A 159 -8.88 -13.79 2.23
N SER A 160 -9.62 -14.17 1.18
CA SER A 160 -11.06 -14.48 1.28
C SER A 160 -11.36 -15.95 1.61
N ALA A 161 -10.34 -16.80 1.64
CA ALA A 161 -10.55 -18.23 1.90
C ALA A 161 -11.20 -18.44 3.27
N PRO A 162 -12.12 -19.41 3.37
CA PRO A 162 -12.77 -19.76 4.65
C PRO A 162 -11.75 -20.14 5.70
N THR A 163 -12.09 -19.84 6.95
CA THR A 163 -11.28 -20.20 8.12
C THR A 163 -12.11 -21.07 9.08
N GLY A 164 -11.46 -21.76 10.02
CA GLY A 164 -12.14 -22.42 11.13
C GLY A 164 -12.63 -21.46 12.22
N SER A 165 -12.25 -20.17 12.12
CA SER A 165 -12.62 -19.13 13.07
C SER A 165 -13.85 -18.36 12.58
N GLY A 166 -14.64 -17.85 13.51
CA GLY A 166 -15.80 -17.00 13.22
C GLY A 166 -16.01 -15.98 14.36
N ARG A 167 -16.89 -15.02 14.10
CA ARG A 167 -17.24 -14.00 15.10
C ARG A 167 -18.01 -14.62 16.26
N GLY A 168 -17.53 -14.33 17.47
CA GLY A 168 -18.18 -14.75 18.70
C GLY A 168 -19.36 -13.84 19.10
N GLU A 169 -19.90 -14.08 20.29
CA GLU A 169 -20.98 -13.27 20.86
C GLU A 169 -20.51 -11.87 21.29
N ARG A 170 -19.25 -11.76 21.70
CA ARG A 170 -18.66 -10.50 22.18
C ARG A 170 -18.08 -9.71 21.01
N PHE A 171 -18.22 -8.39 21.07
CA PHE A 171 -17.60 -7.49 20.11
C PHE A 171 -16.08 -7.59 20.16
N CYS A 172 -15.44 -7.81 19.01
CA CYS A 172 -14.00 -7.94 18.89
C CYS A 172 -13.45 -6.92 17.89
N ALA A 173 -12.62 -6.01 18.39
CA ALA A 173 -11.82 -5.10 17.56
C ALA A 173 -10.42 -5.68 17.36
N LEU A 174 -9.87 -5.52 16.15
CA LEU A 174 -8.53 -5.97 15.77
C LEU A 174 -7.69 -4.80 15.27
N PHE A 175 -6.47 -4.69 15.76
CA PHE A 175 -5.41 -3.86 15.19
C PHE A 175 -4.32 -4.75 14.61
N VAL A 176 -3.88 -4.43 13.39
CA VAL A 176 -2.77 -5.12 12.75
C VAL A 176 -1.73 -4.10 12.32
N GLY A 177 -0.54 -4.22 12.89
CA GLY A 177 0.55 -3.31 12.56
C GLY A 177 1.65 -3.27 13.60
N ARG A 178 2.80 -2.77 13.20
CA ARG A 178 3.93 -2.56 14.12
C ARG A 178 3.60 -1.45 15.13
N ALA A 179 4.16 -1.55 16.33
CA ALA A 179 3.99 -0.54 17.39
C ALA A 179 4.75 0.77 17.11
N GLU A 180 4.74 1.23 15.84
CA GLU A 180 5.33 2.50 15.42
C GLU A 180 4.35 3.64 15.65
N ARG A 181 4.86 4.80 16.07
CA ARG A 181 4.04 6.01 16.29
C ARG A 181 3.12 6.32 15.11
N ALA A 182 3.61 6.16 13.88
CA ALA A 182 2.85 6.46 12.68
C ALA A 182 1.62 5.56 12.48
N LYS A 183 1.61 4.35 13.05
CA LYS A 183 0.48 3.42 13.01
C LYS A 183 -0.64 3.76 14.00
N GLY A 184 -0.40 4.74 14.90
CA GLY A 184 -1.43 5.30 15.76
C GLY A 184 -1.89 4.39 16.90
N LEU A 185 -1.10 3.36 17.28
CA LEU A 185 -1.47 2.46 18.38
C LEU A 185 -1.82 3.21 19.67
N GLY A 186 -1.03 4.24 20.04
CA GLY A 186 -1.36 5.05 21.23
C GLY A 186 -2.73 5.72 21.15
N VAL A 187 -3.12 6.22 19.95
CA VAL A 187 -4.46 6.81 19.74
C VAL A 187 -5.55 5.76 19.92
N LEU A 188 -5.32 4.53 19.45
CA LEU A 188 -6.27 3.42 19.64
C LEU A 188 -6.41 3.04 21.10
N LEU A 189 -5.30 2.93 21.85
CA LEU A 189 -5.35 2.57 23.28
C LEU A 189 -6.06 3.64 24.11
N ASP A 190 -5.85 4.91 23.82
CA ASP A 190 -6.58 6.00 24.46
C ASP A 190 -8.07 5.97 24.10
N ALA A 191 -8.41 5.71 22.81
CA ALA A 191 -9.78 5.54 22.36
C ALA A 191 -10.45 4.33 23.03
N TRP A 192 -9.75 3.21 23.16
CA TRP A 192 -10.26 1.99 23.81
C TRP A 192 -10.60 2.26 25.27
N ARG A 193 -9.70 2.93 26.00
CA ARG A 193 -9.95 3.34 27.40
C ARG A 193 -11.17 4.24 27.52
N VAL A 194 -11.26 5.28 26.69
CA VAL A 194 -12.37 6.26 26.71
C VAL A 194 -13.68 5.63 26.25
N SER A 195 -13.64 4.62 25.38
CA SER A 195 -14.87 3.95 24.90
C SER A 195 -15.60 3.19 26.01
N GLY A 196 -14.90 2.69 27.02
CA GLY A 196 -15.46 1.83 28.06
C GLY A 196 -15.82 0.39 27.60
N LEU A 197 -15.56 0.06 26.33
CA LEU A 197 -15.97 -1.21 25.72
C LEU A 197 -15.35 -2.44 26.41
N GLY A 198 -14.11 -2.34 26.90
CA GLY A 198 -13.47 -3.41 27.64
C GLY A 198 -14.23 -3.78 28.91
N ALA A 199 -14.74 -2.79 29.66
CA ALA A 199 -15.58 -3.01 30.84
C ALA A 199 -16.97 -3.56 30.46
N ALA A 200 -17.47 -3.29 29.26
CA ALA A 200 -18.70 -3.82 28.70
C ALA A 200 -18.57 -5.25 28.12
N GLY A 201 -17.38 -5.87 28.27
CA GLY A 201 -17.14 -7.25 27.82
C GLY A 201 -16.63 -7.41 26.39
N ALA A 202 -16.35 -6.32 25.66
CA ALA A 202 -15.69 -6.37 24.39
C ALA A 202 -14.18 -6.66 24.51
N SER A 203 -13.52 -7.06 23.43
CA SER A 203 -12.09 -7.29 23.38
C SER A 203 -11.39 -6.52 22.27
N LEU A 204 -10.15 -6.11 22.51
CA LEU A 204 -9.24 -5.54 21.51
C LEU A 204 -8.04 -6.49 21.36
N THR A 205 -7.82 -6.98 20.16
CA THR A 205 -6.63 -7.77 19.84
C THR A 205 -5.62 -6.93 19.06
N LEU A 206 -4.34 -7.02 19.44
CA LEU A 206 -3.22 -6.30 18.85
C LEU A 206 -2.25 -7.30 18.20
N ALA A 207 -2.23 -7.38 16.87
CA ALA A 207 -1.27 -8.16 16.12
C ALA A 207 -0.10 -7.27 15.67
N GLY A 208 1.14 -7.72 15.96
CA GLY A 208 2.37 -6.97 15.67
C GLY A 208 2.78 -5.96 16.76
N ALA A 209 2.11 -5.98 17.91
CA ALA A 209 2.48 -5.23 19.11
C ALA A 209 2.85 -6.19 20.24
N HIS A 210 3.75 -5.76 21.13
CA HIS A 210 4.17 -6.51 22.30
C HIS A 210 3.75 -5.77 23.57
N SER A 211 3.32 -6.52 24.56
CA SER A 211 3.04 -6.13 25.95
C SER A 211 2.34 -4.76 26.13
N VAL A 212 1.02 -4.76 26.04
CA VAL A 212 0.17 -3.65 26.49
C VAL A 212 -0.64 -4.13 27.69
N GLU A 213 -0.44 -3.49 28.84
CA GLU A 213 -1.21 -3.76 30.06
C GLU A 213 -2.44 -2.85 30.10
N LEU A 214 -3.51 -3.29 29.47
CA LEU A 214 -4.80 -2.61 29.49
C LEU A 214 -5.92 -3.68 29.58
N PRO A 215 -6.97 -3.48 30.41
CA PRO A 215 -8.07 -4.42 30.50
C PRO A 215 -8.70 -4.72 29.15
N ALA A 216 -8.99 -6.01 28.91
CA ALA A 216 -9.57 -6.53 27.68
C ALA A 216 -8.77 -6.24 26.39
N VAL A 217 -7.45 -6.02 26.51
CA VAL A 217 -6.52 -5.92 25.39
C VAL A 217 -5.61 -7.12 25.35
N ASN A 218 -5.58 -7.84 24.23
CA ASN A 218 -4.80 -9.03 24.00
C ASN A 218 -3.69 -8.75 22.98
N CYS A 219 -2.43 -8.95 23.35
CA CYS A 219 -1.29 -8.84 22.44
C CYS A 219 -0.91 -10.23 21.94
N VAL A 220 -0.94 -10.43 20.63
CA VAL A 220 -0.65 -11.75 20.02
C VAL A 220 0.70 -11.78 19.29
N GLY A 221 1.44 -10.69 19.35
CA GLY A 221 2.73 -10.60 18.67
C GLY A 221 2.64 -10.58 17.14
N GLN A 222 3.73 -11.00 16.51
CA GLN A 222 3.76 -11.13 15.05
C GLN A 222 3.16 -12.48 14.65
N LEU A 223 2.23 -12.47 13.73
CA LEU A 223 1.53 -13.62 13.21
C LEU A 223 1.98 -13.92 11.78
N ASP A 224 1.91 -15.17 11.39
CA ASP A 224 1.99 -15.53 9.97
C ASP A 224 0.68 -15.19 9.23
N PRO A 225 0.67 -15.19 7.90
CA PRO A 225 -0.53 -14.80 7.14
C PRO A 225 -1.74 -15.72 7.38
N VAL A 226 -1.54 -17.02 7.66
CA VAL A 226 -2.65 -17.97 7.91
C VAL A 226 -3.27 -17.71 9.27
N GLU A 227 -2.43 -17.53 10.29
CA GLU A 227 -2.87 -17.14 11.63
C GLU A 227 -3.60 -15.80 11.61
N LEU A 228 -3.02 -14.80 10.91
CA LEU A 228 -3.60 -13.46 10.81
C LEU A 228 -4.98 -13.48 10.13
N ARG A 229 -5.17 -14.32 9.11
CA ARG A 229 -6.47 -14.52 8.46
C ARG A 229 -7.53 -15.04 9.44
N ASN A 230 -7.17 -15.94 10.37
CA ASN A 230 -8.07 -16.40 11.41
C ASN A 230 -8.50 -15.28 12.36
N PHE A 231 -7.57 -14.38 12.70
CA PHE A 231 -7.90 -13.21 13.52
C PHE A 231 -8.82 -12.22 12.79
N TYR A 232 -8.61 -12.00 11.48
CA TYR A 232 -9.57 -11.21 10.68
C TYR A 232 -10.96 -11.85 10.67
N ALA A 233 -11.06 -13.16 10.45
CA ALA A 233 -12.35 -13.86 10.42
C ALA A 233 -13.11 -13.76 11.74
N ALA A 234 -12.40 -13.71 12.88
CA ALA A 234 -12.96 -13.58 14.21
C ALA A 234 -13.31 -12.14 14.62
N ALA A 235 -12.76 -11.13 13.93
CA ALA A 235 -12.97 -9.73 14.27
C ALA A 235 -14.28 -9.17 13.68
N ASP A 236 -14.99 -8.35 14.45
CA ASP A 236 -16.11 -7.55 13.95
C ASP A 236 -15.61 -6.33 13.18
N VAL A 237 -14.56 -5.70 13.69
CA VAL A 237 -13.98 -4.49 13.12
C VAL A 237 -12.45 -4.52 13.15
N VAL A 238 -11.85 -4.04 12.07
CA VAL A 238 -10.40 -3.78 12.01
C VAL A 238 -10.17 -2.28 12.07
N VAL A 239 -9.26 -1.86 12.96
CA VAL A 239 -8.97 -0.44 13.20
C VAL A 239 -7.60 -0.09 12.65
N ILE A 240 -7.56 0.92 11.76
CA ILE A 240 -6.33 1.44 11.16
C ILE A 240 -6.19 2.92 11.55
N PRO A 241 -5.71 3.22 12.77
CA PRO A 241 -5.69 4.56 13.35
C PRO A 241 -4.45 5.36 12.97
N SER A 242 -3.84 5.08 11.82
CA SER A 242 -2.58 5.72 11.40
C SER A 242 -2.64 7.23 11.52
N ILE A 243 -1.53 7.85 11.90
CA ILE A 243 -1.42 9.29 12.05
C ILE A 243 -0.41 9.90 11.08
N ARG A 244 -0.61 11.17 10.75
CA ARG A 244 0.36 11.94 9.97
C ARG A 244 1.54 12.33 10.85
N THR A 245 2.74 11.94 10.47
CA THR A 245 3.97 12.40 11.10
C THR A 245 4.73 13.37 10.19
N ARG A 246 5.83 13.96 10.68
CA ARG A 246 6.70 14.77 9.81
C ARG A 246 7.37 13.95 8.71
N ARG A 247 7.58 12.65 8.93
CA ARG A 247 8.31 11.74 8.03
C ARG A 247 7.42 10.85 7.19
N PHE A 248 6.22 10.55 7.68
CA PHE A 248 5.41 9.48 7.12
C PHE A 248 3.92 9.83 7.17
N THR A 249 3.22 9.50 6.12
CA THR A 249 1.76 9.36 6.04
C THR A 249 1.50 8.03 5.35
N GLU A 250 0.56 7.24 5.84
CA GLU A 250 0.28 5.91 5.33
C GLU A 250 -0.05 5.95 3.84
N PRO A 251 0.77 5.36 2.97
CA PRO A 251 0.51 5.45 1.51
C PRO A 251 -0.76 4.73 1.08
N TRP A 252 -1.09 3.60 1.74
CA TRP A 252 -2.29 2.81 1.48
C TRP A 252 -2.86 2.16 2.75
N GLY A 253 -2.17 1.17 3.32
CA GLY A 253 -2.62 0.32 4.41
C GLY A 253 -3.27 -0.97 3.88
N LEU A 254 -2.45 -1.93 3.40
CA LEU A 254 -2.92 -3.22 2.84
C LEU A 254 -3.78 -4.03 3.82
N VAL A 255 -3.63 -3.80 5.11
CA VAL A 255 -4.51 -4.34 6.17
C VAL A 255 -6.00 -4.09 5.88
N VAL A 256 -6.34 -2.98 5.19
CA VAL A 256 -7.73 -2.73 4.74
C VAL A 256 -8.19 -3.79 3.75
N ASN A 257 -7.35 -4.09 2.73
CA ASN A 257 -7.68 -5.10 1.73
C ASN A 257 -7.84 -6.49 2.38
N GLU A 258 -6.92 -6.84 3.28
CA GLU A 258 -6.93 -8.11 4.01
C GLU A 258 -8.21 -8.25 4.86
N ALA A 259 -8.53 -7.22 5.65
CA ALA A 259 -9.71 -7.17 6.51
C ALA A 259 -11.02 -7.28 5.71
N MET A 260 -11.14 -6.52 4.63
CA MET A 260 -12.34 -6.52 3.78
C MET A 260 -12.57 -7.88 3.11
N ASN A 261 -11.51 -8.59 2.71
CA ASN A 261 -11.61 -9.96 2.19
C ASN A 261 -12.21 -10.93 3.23
N GLN A 262 -11.99 -10.72 4.52
CA GLN A 262 -12.61 -11.49 5.62
C GLN A 262 -13.92 -10.85 6.12
N ARG A 263 -14.50 -9.94 5.35
CA ARG A 263 -15.77 -9.25 5.66
C ARG A 263 -15.75 -8.51 7.00
N CYS A 264 -14.61 -7.99 7.42
CA CYS A 264 -14.54 -7.11 8.60
C CYS A 264 -15.06 -5.71 8.23
N ALA A 265 -15.81 -5.09 9.13
CA ALA A 265 -15.96 -3.65 9.09
C ALA A 265 -14.59 -2.98 9.29
N VAL A 266 -14.41 -1.78 8.77
CA VAL A 266 -13.16 -1.03 8.90
C VAL A 266 -13.41 0.30 9.58
N ILE A 267 -12.60 0.66 10.57
CA ILE A 267 -12.46 2.04 11.04
C ILE A 267 -11.06 2.51 10.63
N ALA A 268 -10.99 3.46 9.72
CA ALA A 268 -9.71 4.03 9.27
C ALA A 268 -9.63 5.52 9.64
N SER A 269 -8.42 5.99 9.95
CA SER A 269 -8.23 7.44 10.03
C SER A 269 -8.15 8.06 8.62
N ASP A 270 -8.41 9.36 8.52
CA ASP A 270 -8.23 10.16 7.30
C ASP A 270 -6.76 10.30 6.87
N ALA A 271 -5.81 9.74 7.65
CA ALA A 271 -4.39 9.63 7.33
C ALA A 271 -4.02 8.32 6.60
N VAL A 272 -4.98 7.43 6.38
CA VAL A 272 -4.79 6.14 5.68
C VAL A 272 -5.05 6.32 4.19
N GLY A 273 -4.12 5.87 3.35
CA GLY A 273 -4.25 5.99 1.89
C GLY A 273 -5.46 5.26 1.32
N ALA A 274 -5.85 4.11 1.88
CA ALA A 274 -7.05 3.37 1.45
C ALA A 274 -8.37 4.15 1.73
N ALA A 275 -8.40 4.99 2.78
CA ALA A 275 -9.51 5.90 3.02
C ALA A 275 -9.46 7.10 2.06
N ALA A 276 -8.32 7.78 1.96
CA ALA A 276 -8.15 8.91 1.05
C ALA A 276 -8.29 8.51 -0.44
N GLY A 277 -8.03 7.25 -0.77
CA GLY A 277 -8.10 6.68 -2.11
C GLY A 277 -9.45 6.05 -2.47
N GLY A 278 -10.40 6.02 -1.53
CA GLY A 278 -11.78 5.62 -1.79
C GLY A 278 -12.10 4.13 -1.67
N LEU A 279 -11.15 3.29 -1.19
CA LEU A 279 -11.49 1.91 -0.84
C LEU A 279 -12.34 1.87 0.44
N VAL A 280 -11.91 2.57 1.50
CA VAL A 280 -12.80 2.79 2.65
C VAL A 280 -13.72 3.96 2.34
N ARG A 281 -15.03 3.71 2.39
CA ARG A 281 -16.08 4.72 2.17
C ARG A 281 -16.90 4.88 3.45
N ASP A 282 -16.87 6.09 4.01
CA ASP A 282 -17.56 6.40 5.26
C ASP A 282 -19.06 6.11 5.17
N GLY A 283 -19.58 5.39 6.18
CA GLY A 283 -20.98 4.98 6.27
C GLY A 283 -21.43 3.91 5.26
N HIS A 284 -20.53 3.38 4.41
CA HIS A 284 -20.83 2.35 3.41
C HIS A 284 -20.19 1.00 3.72
N ASN A 285 -18.87 0.97 3.85
CA ASN A 285 -18.10 -0.24 4.15
C ASN A 285 -17.17 -0.09 5.37
N GLY A 286 -17.31 1.04 6.07
CA GLY A 286 -16.54 1.36 7.25
C GLY A 286 -16.84 2.76 7.76
N LEU A 287 -16.02 3.23 8.70
CA LEU A 287 -16.07 4.59 9.22
C LEU A 287 -14.70 5.26 9.02
N ILE A 288 -14.73 6.54 8.67
CA ILE A 288 -13.52 7.37 8.56
C ILE A 288 -13.51 8.38 9.71
N VAL A 289 -12.47 8.32 10.53
CA VAL A 289 -12.30 9.23 11.68
C VAL A 289 -11.14 10.20 11.46
N PRO A 290 -11.16 11.40 12.04
CA PRO A 290 -10.01 12.29 12.01
C PRO A 290 -8.80 11.66 12.69
N ALA A 291 -7.64 11.74 12.06
CA ALA A 291 -6.39 11.18 12.60
C ALA A 291 -5.98 11.87 13.91
N ALA A 292 -5.42 11.10 14.84
CA ALA A 292 -4.97 11.56 16.16
C ALA A 292 -6.09 12.14 17.05
N GLN A 293 -7.34 11.68 16.87
CA GLN A 293 -8.51 12.05 17.66
C GLN A 293 -9.07 10.84 18.42
N PRO A 294 -8.59 10.52 19.64
CA PRO A 294 -9.06 9.34 20.39
C PRO A 294 -10.56 9.37 20.68
N ALA A 295 -11.15 10.54 20.93
CA ALA A 295 -12.58 10.66 21.21
C ALA A 295 -13.44 10.24 20.01
N ALA A 296 -13.12 10.73 18.81
CA ALA A 296 -13.83 10.35 17.59
C ALA A 296 -13.68 8.85 17.27
N LEU A 297 -12.49 8.28 17.51
CA LEU A 297 -12.26 6.85 17.35
C LEU A 297 -13.07 6.03 18.38
N ALA A 298 -13.16 6.50 19.63
CA ALA A 298 -13.96 5.86 20.67
C ALA A 298 -15.47 5.87 20.34
N GLU A 299 -15.97 6.97 19.79
CA GLU A 299 -17.36 7.08 19.31
C GLU A 299 -17.64 6.10 18.16
N ALA A 300 -16.72 6.01 17.19
CA ALA A 300 -16.84 5.06 16.08
C ALA A 300 -16.83 3.59 16.55
N LEU A 301 -15.97 3.27 17.53
CA LEU A 301 -15.93 1.94 18.13
C LEU A 301 -17.24 1.60 18.84
N ARG A 302 -17.79 2.51 19.68
CA ARG A 302 -19.08 2.34 20.34
C ARG A 302 -20.22 2.14 19.34
N ALA A 303 -20.30 3.01 18.33
CA ALA A 303 -21.34 2.93 17.30
C ALA A 303 -21.39 1.58 16.58
N LEU A 304 -20.24 0.94 16.37
CA LEU A 304 -20.19 -0.41 15.79
C LEU A 304 -20.39 -1.53 16.82
N ALA A 305 -20.02 -1.33 18.07
CA ALA A 305 -20.28 -2.30 19.14
C ALA A 305 -21.77 -2.38 19.48
N ASP A 306 -22.46 -1.23 19.46
CA ASP A 306 -23.90 -1.12 19.72
C ASP A 306 -24.76 -1.67 18.56
N ASP A 307 -24.22 -1.67 17.33
CA ASP A 307 -24.92 -2.17 16.14
C ASP A 307 -24.03 -3.15 15.34
N ARG A 308 -24.02 -4.39 15.77
CA ARG A 308 -23.29 -5.48 15.08
C ARG A 308 -23.91 -5.83 13.72
N GLY A 309 -25.17 -5.54 13.50
CA GLY A 309 -25.81 -5.67 12.19
C GLY A 309 -25.16 -4.72 11.18
N ARG A 310 -24.86 -3.48 11.60
CA ARG A 310 -24.11 -2.51 10.79
C ARG A 310 -22.69 -2.97 10.52
N CYS A 311 -22.01 -3.58 11.51
CA CYS A 311 -20.70 -4.19 11.26
C CYS A 311 -20.76 -5.24 10.14
N ALA A 312 -21.73 -6.15 10.21
CA ALA A 312 -21.89 -7.18 9.19
C ALA A 312 -22.21 -6.60 7.81
N ALA A 313 -23.08 -5.57 7.74
CA ALA A 313 -23.41 -4.88 6.49
C ALA A 313 -22.17 -4.19 5.88
N PHE A 314 -21.38 -3.50 6.69
CA PHE A 314 -20.12 -2.87 6.26
C PHE A 314 -19.12 -3.92 5.77
N GLY A 315 -18.96 -5.02 6.48
CA GLY A 315 -18.07 -6.10 6.08
C GLY A 315 -18.46 -6.73 4.74
N GLN A 316 -19.76 -6.94 4.50
CA GLN A 316 -20.28 -7.43 3.22
C GLN A 316 -20.06 -6.42 2.07
N ALA A 317 -20.28 -5.14 2.32
CA ALA A 317 -19.99 -4.08 1.35
C ALA A 317 -18.49 -4.02 1.04
N GLY A 318 -17.63 -4.06 2.08
CA GLY A 318 -16.18 -4.07 1.94
C GLY A 318 -15.67 -5.23 1.10
N ALA A 319 -16.21 -6.43 1.30
CA ALA A 319 -15.84 -7.61 0.52
C ALA A 319 -16.19 -7.47 -0.97
N ARG A 320 -17.32 -6.83 -1.31
CA ARG A 320 -17.66 -6.52 -2.70
C ARG A 320 -16.73 -5.48 -3.30
N ASP A 321 -16.42 -4.44 -2.54
CA ASP A 321 -15.60 -3.32 -3.01
C ASP A 321 -14.14 -3.72 -3.22
N VAL A 322 -13.56 -4.55 -2.32
CA VAL A 322 -12.16 -4.98 -2.43
C VAL A 322 -11.92 -5.98 -3.57
N ALA A 323 -12.98 -6.63 -4.07
CA ALA A 323 -12.87 -7.58 -5.19
C ALA A 323 -12.27 -6.96 -6.46
N GLU A 324 -12.43 -5.65 -6.67
CA GLU A 324 -11.83 -4.91 -7.78
C GLU A 324 -10.33 -4.61 -7.60
N TYR A 325 -9.81 -4.77 -6.38
CA TYR A 325 -8.41 -4.50 -6.03
C TYR A 325 -7.58 -5.78 -6.19
N THR A 326 -7.30 -6.16 -7.44
CA THR A 326 -6.64 -7.42 -7.79
C THR A 326 -5.21 -7.22 -8.28
N TYR A 327 -4.40 -8.29 -8.25
CA TYR A 327 -3.09 -8.30 -8.89
C TYR A 327 -3.20 -8.07 -10.41
N ALA A 328 -4.26 -8.56 -11.05
CA ALA A 328 -4.54 -8.33 -12.45
C ALA A 328 -4.77 -6.84 -12.74
N ALA A 329 -5.64 -6.17 -11.99
CA ALA A 329 -5.91 -4.74 -12.16
C ALA A 329 -4.65 -3.89 -11.92
N TRP A 330 -3.81 -4.27 -10.94
CA TRP A 330 -2.52 -3.63 -10.72
C TRP A 330 -1.59 -3.80 -11.93
N ALA A 331 -1.48 -5.00 -12.47
CA ALA A 331 -0.62 -5.32 -13.61
C ALA A 331 -1.11 -4.63 -14.89
N ASP A 332 -2.44 -4.61 -15.14
CA ASP A 332 -3.05 -3.94 -16.29
C ASP A 332 -2.71 -2.45 -16.34
N ALA A 333 -2.75 -1.76 -15.19
CA ALA A 333 -2.41 -0.35 -15.12
C ALA A 333 -0.93 -0.07 -15.49
N PHE A 334 -0.02 -0.94 -15.06
CA PHE A 334 1.39 -0.84 -15.46
C PHE A 334 1.60 -1.17 -16.95
N ALA A 335 0.96 -2.21 -17.46
CA ALA A 335 1.03 -2.58 -18.86
C ALA A 335 0.52 -1.44 -19.76
N GLN A 336 -0.64 -0.86 -19.43
CA GLN A 336 -1.19 0.31 -20.12
C GLN A 336 -0.23 1.53 -20.09
N ALA A 337 0.40 1.79 -18.95
CA ALA A 337 1.37 2.86 -18.84
C ALA A 337 2.59 2.63 -19.75
N VAL A 338 3.09 1.39 -19.82
CA VAL A 338 4.21 1.00 -20.68
C VAL A 338 3.83 1.09 -22.15
N GLU A 339 2.69 0.55 -22.55
CA GLU A 339 2.18 0.63 -23.93
C GLU A 339 2.06 2.07 -24.41
N ALA A 340 1.48 2.94 -23.59
CA ALA A 340 1.27 4.34 -23.92
C ALA A 340 2.59 5.13 -24.12
N VAL A 341 3.68 4.73 -23.46
CA VAL A 341 4.97 5.41 -23.63
C VAL A 341 5.87 4.77 -24.70
N CYS A 342 5.70 3.46 -24.96
CA CYS A 342 6.45 2.76 -25.99
C CYS A 342 5.78 2.89 -27.38
N GLY A 343 4.45 2.85 -27.45
CA GLY A 343 3.69 3.00 -28.70
C GLY A 343 3.78 4.39 -29.33
N SER A 344 3.95 5.44 -28.51
CA SER A 344 4.13 6.81 -29.01
C SER A 344 5.51 7.07 -29.67
N THR A 345 6.49 6.17 -29.49
CA THR A 345 7.78 6.25 -30.17
C THR A 345 7.78 5.71 -31.61
N SER A 346 6.80 4.87 -31.98
CA SER A 346 6.68 4.30 -33.34
C SER A 346 5.93 5.21 -34.33
N ALA A 347 5.19 6.23 -33.85
CA ALA A 347 4.44 7.15 -34.69
C ALA A 347 5.26 8.36 -35.16
N GLY A 348 6.52 8.51 -34.75
CA GLY A 348 7.39 9.66 -35.03
C GLY A 348 8.39 9.49 -36.17
N SER A 349 8.39 8.39 -36.92
CA SER A 349 9.36 8.17 -38.04
C SER A 349 8.67 7.79 -39.35
N VAL A 350 7.70 8.58 -39.76
CA VAL A 350 7.35 8.71 -41.19
C VAL A 350 7.50 10.17 -41.54
N THR A 351 8.72 10.54 -41.87
CA THR A 351 8.98 11.78 -42.60
C THR A 351 9.09 11.43 -44.08
N LEU A 352 8.26 12.08 -44.87
CA LEU A 352 8.30 12.12 -46.34
C LEU A 352 9.65 12.54 -46.85
#